data_f5b7ece47c8581cd6f78bcd288cd79da
#
_entry.id   f5b7ece47c8581cd6f78bcd288cd79da
#
_cell.length_a   1.000
_cell.length_b   1.000
_cell.length_c   1.000
_cell.angle_alpha   90.00
_cell.angle_beta   90.00
_cell.angle_gamma   90.00
#
_symmetry.space_group_name_H-M   'P 1'
#
loop_
_entity.id
_entity.type
_entity.pdbx_description
1 polymer ?
#
loop_
_entity_poly.entity_id
_entity_poly.type
_entity_poly.pdbx_seq_one_letter_code
_entity_poly.pdbx_strand_id
1 'polypeptide(L)' 'MPDEEIRTPEQKKRDLYERQKDTLNKFLERGAISQLQYDKSLGDLTEKMGLKDNY' A
#
# COMPACT_ATOMS: atom_id res chain seq x y z
N MET A 1 -21.54 7.14 8.61
CA MET A 1 -20.74 7.93 9.46
C MET A 1 -20.18 9.10 8.78
N PRO A 2 -20.25 10.20 9.44
CA PRO A 2 -19.76 11.43 8.83
C PRO A 2 -18.28 11.41 8.56
N ASP A 3 -17.56 10.62 9.31
CA ASP A 3 -16.13 10.58 9.13
C ASP A 3 -15.71 10.20 7.75
N GLU A 4 -16.45 9.31 7.17
CA GLU A 4 -16.05 8.81 5.89
C GLU A 4 -16.20 9.82 4.84
N GLU A 5 -17.13 10.71 5.03
CA GLU A 5 -17.36 11.68 4.03
C GLU A 5 -16.31 12.72 3.97
N ILE A 6 -15.61 12.88 5.06
CA ILE A 6 -14.59 13.89 5.10
C ILE A 6 -13.30 13.42 4.54
N ARG A 7 -13.17 12.14 4.29
CA ARG A 7 -11.93 11.63 3.78
C ARG A 7 -11.75 12.07 2.35
N THR A 8 -10.58 12.58 2.06
CA THR A 8 -10.26 12.97 0.71
C THR A 8 -9.87 11.73 -0.07
N PRO A 9 -9.94 11.79 -1.38
CA PRO A 9 -9.51 10.65 -2.20
C PRO A 9 -8.06 10.27 -1.94
N GLU A 10 -7.24 11.24 -1.62
CA GLU A 10 -5.85 10.95 -1.34
C GLU A 10 -5.70 10.15 -0.08
N GLN A 11 -6.47 10.49 0.92
CA GLN A 11 -6.43 9.75 2.15
C GLN A 11 -6.89 8.33 1.97
N LYS A 12 -7.91 8.15 1.16
CA LYS A 12 -8.40 6.81 0.89
C LYS A 12 -7.33 5.98 0.19
N LYS A 13 -6.63 6.59 -0.73
CA LYS A 13 -5.55 5.90 -1.42
C LYS A 13 -4.47 5.50 -0.45
N ARG A 14 -4.13 6.39 0.44
CA ARG A 14 -3.11 6.11 1.41
C ARG A 14 -3.50 4.96 2.32
N ASP A 15 -4.74 4.98 2.77
CA ASP A 15 -5.22 3.91 3.62
C ASP A 15 -5.13 2.58 2.91
N LEU A 16 -5.54 2.56 1.67
CA LEU A 16 -5.50 1.34 0.91
C LEU A 16 -4.06 0.87 0.71
N TYR A 17 -3.19 1.81 0.42
CA TYR A 17 -1.78 1.49 0.23
C TYR A 17 -1.20 0.86 1.49
N GLU A 18 -1.50 1.44 2.64
CA GLU A 18 -0.97 0.93 3.89
C GLU A 18 -1.51 -0.44 4.22
N ARG A 19 -2.76 -0.67 3.92
CA ARG A 19 -3.33 -1.98 4.12
C ARG A 19 -2.64 -3.02 3.29
N GLN A 20 -2.42 -2.70 2.03
CA GLN A 20 -1.77 -3.65 1.15
C GLN A 20 -0.34 -3.87 1.55
N LYS A 21 0.31 -2.81 1.97
CA LYS A 21 1.68 -2.93 2.44
C LYS A 21 1.76 -3.84 3.65
N ASP A 22 0.81 -3.70 4.55
CA ASP A 22 0.78 -4.52 5.74
C ASP A 22 0.57 -5.99 5.36
N THR A 23 -0.29 -6.24 4.41
CA THR A 23 -0.52 -7.60 3.94
C THR A 23 0.76 -8.18 3.36
N LEU A 24 1.46 -7.39 2.58
CA LEU A 24 2.72 -7.85 2.00
C LEU A 24 3.74 -8.15 3.09
N ASN A 25 3.77 -7.33 4.10
CA ASN A 25 4.67 -7.57 5.23
C ASN A 25 4.39 -8.89 5.90
N LYS A 26 3.14 -9.20 6.07
CA LYS A 26 2.77 -10.46 6.68
C LYS A 26 3.20 -11.64 5.83
N PHE A 27 3.03 -11.51 4.54
CA PHE A 27 3.45 -12.57 3.64
C PHE A 27 4.96 -12.75 3.69
N LEU A 28 5.67 -11.64 3.77
CA LEU A 28 7.12 -11.71 3.84
C LEU A 28 7.56 -12.39 5.13
N GLU A 29 6.93 -12.06 6.22
CA GLU A 29 7.26 -12.65 7.50
C GLU A 29 7.01 -14.14 7.52
N ARG A 30 5.99 -14.57 6.84
CA ARG A 30 5.67 -15.97 6.79
C ARG A 30 6.57 -16.73 5.83
N GLY A 31 7.28 -16.00 5.01
CA GLY A 31 8.09 -16.65 4.01
C GLY A 31 7.29 -17.00 2.77
N ALA A 32 6.09 -16.47 2.64
CA ALA A 32 5.27 -16.77 1.47
C ALA A 32 5.79 -16.05 0.26
N ILE A 33 6.46 -14.93 0.44
CA ILE A 33 7.09 -14.24 -0.68
C ILE A 33 8.49 -13.86 -0.24
N SER A 34 9.34 -13.60 -1.21
CA SER A 34 10.72 -13.25 -0.92
C SER A 34 10.83 -11.73 -0.80
N GLN A 35 11.96 -11.30 -0.33
CA GLN A 35 12.23 -9.87 -0.21
C GLN A 35 12.13 -9.20 -1.57
N LEU A 36 12.65 -9.84 -2.57
CA LEU A 36 12.60 -9.29 -3.91
C LEU A 36 11.17 -9.13 -4.37
N GLN A 37 10.37 -10.12 -4.11
CA GLN A 37 8.98 -10.08 -4.48
C GLN A 37 8.24 -9.00 -3.73
N TYR A 38 8.55 -8.85 -2.47
CA TYR A 38 7.96 -7.81 -1.65
C TYR A 38 8.29 -6.44 -2.24
N ASP A 39 9.55 -6.23 -2.56
CA ASP A 39 9.98 -4.95 -3.11
C ASP A 39 9.28 -4.65 -4.42
N LYS A 40 9.18 -5.64 -5.27
CA LYS A 40 8.53 -5.46 -6.53
C LYS A 40 7.06 -5.12 -6.38
N SER A 41 6.41 -5.87 -5.53
CA SER A 41 4.99 -5.64 -5.31
C SER A 41 4.75 -4.28 -4.71
N LEU A 42 5.59 -3.89 -3.80
CA LEU A 42 5.44 -2.60 -3.16
C LEU A 42 5.66 -1.48 -4.16
N GLY A 43 6.66 -1.61 -5.00
CA GLY A 43 6.92 -0.62 -6.03
C GLY A 43 5.77 -0.50 -7.00
N ASP A 44 5.23 -1.63 -7.41
CA ASP A 44 4.09 -1.66 -8.28
C ASP A 44 2.90 -0.96 -7.66
N LEU A 45 2.67 -1.26 -6.42
CA LEU A 45 1.57 -0.67 -5.69
C LEU A 45 1.73 0.83 -5.60
N THR A 46 2.93 1.27 -5.29
CA THR A 46 3.21 2.69 -5.19
C THR A 46 2.95 3.38 -6.52
N GLU A 47 3.34 2.76 -7.59
CA GLU A 47 3.12 3.31 -8.90
C GLU A 47 1.65 3.39 -9.24
N LYS A 48 0.93 2.34 -8.96
CA LYS A 48 -0.48 2.29 -9.27
C LYS A 48 -1.24 3.36 -8.55
N MET A 49 -0.81 3.67 -7.35
CA MET A 49 -1.49 4.67 -6.56
C MET A 49 -0.99 6.07 -6.85
N GLY A 50 0.02 6.19 -7.66
CA GLY A 50 0.53 7.49 -7.99
C GLY A 50 1.20 8.17 -6.85
N LEU A 51 1.79 7.39 -5.95
CA LEU A 51 2.42 7.97 -4.79
C LEU A 51 3.90 8.19 -4.96
N LYS A 52 4.46 7.62 -5.97
CA LYS A 52 5.90 7.62 -6.02
C LYS A 52 6.49 8.94 -6.43
N ASP A 53 5.75 9.76 -7.08
CA ASP A 53 6.29 10.99 -7.52
C ASP A 53 6.35 12.04 -6.52
N ASN A 54 5.80 11.82 -5.41
CA ASN A 54 5.68 12.86 -4.47
C ASN A 54 6.83 13.00 -3.57
N TYR A 55 7.88 12.33 -3.85
CA TYR A 55 9.01 12.38 -2.94
C TYR A 55 10.25 12.93 -3.56
#